data_9a6d6055c453989ede0a38024bea4d2b
#
_entry.id   9a6d6055c453989ede0a38024bea4d2b
#
_cell.length_a   1.000
_cell.length_b   1.000
_cell.length_c   1.000
_cell.angle_alpha   90.00
_cell.angle_beta   90.00
_cell.angle_gamma   90.00
#
_symmetry.space_group_name_H-M   'P 1'
#
loop_
_entity.id
_entity.type
_entity.pdbx_description
1 polymer ?
#
loop_
_entity_poly.entity_id
_entity_poly.type
_entity_poly.pdbx_seq_one_letter_code
_entity_poly.pdbx_strand_id
1 'polypeptide(L)'
;MPKFSGRYNLPRARNAVLRVRCHNAGMNILRGKTAFVTGAASGIGRASAMLFAAEGAAVAALDLAAEVEDTVMTIRAAGGRATALRKDSSKEEHVADAVATAVNEYGGLDVCYANAGISGGLVPFFEETAERWTQILATNLIGTFLLAKYAAAVMVKQHHGSIICTASVAGLRSGAGCLPYSASKAGVISLVQTAANQLSGTGVRINAICPGLIETGMTRPIFDQARARGSERKIGQLNPLRRAGAPEEIAQTALFLASDAASYVNGQAIAVDGGLSSSHPIVIPS
;
A
#
# COMPACT_ATOMS: atom_id res chain seq x y z
N MET A 1 25.47 0.82 44.99
CA MET A 1 24.59 1.07 43.82
C MET A 1 24.66 2.56 43.48
N PRO A 2 25.26 2.97 42.38
CA PRO A 2 25.34 4.38 41.98
C PRO A 2 24.00 4.85 41.41
N LYS A 3 23.50 5.99 41.92
CA LYS A 3 22.31 6.68 41.43
C LYS A 3 22.69 7.43 40.14
N PHE A 4 22.19 6.99 39.03
CA PHE A 4 22.24 7.78 37.79
C PHE A 4 21.10 8.82 37.79
N SER A 5 21.42 10.09 38.09
CA SER A 5 20.55 11.24 37.90
C SER A 5 21.08 12.03 36.71
N GLY A 6 20.74 11.61 35.51
CA GLY A 6 21.00 12.34 34.29
C GLY A 6 19.69 12.80 33.68
N ARG A 7 19.32 14.10 33.83
CA ARG A 7 18.23 14.70 33.07
C ARG A 7 18.71 14.89 31.64
N TYR A 8 18.24 14.06 30.72
CA TYR A 8 18.40 14.32 29.29
C TYR A 8 17.42 15.42 28.86
N ASN A 9 17.94 16.65 28.70
CA ASN A 9 17.23 17.69 27.99
C ASN A 9 17.23 17.36 26.48
N LEU A 10 16.17 16.74 26.01
CA LEU A 10 15.94 16.60 24.57
C LEU A 10 15.49 17.97 24.03
N PRO A 11 16.13 18.50 22.96
CA PRO A 11 15.68 19.74 22.33
C PRO A 11 14.27 19.53 21.76
N ARG A 12 13.36 20.49 22.05
CA ARG A 12 12.02 20.54 21.46
C ARG A 12 12.15 20.52 19.94
N ALA A 13 11.74 19.41 19.33
CA ALA A 13 11.65 19.30 17.88
C ALA A 13 10.66 20.36 17.37
N ARG A 14 11.19 21.41 16.74
CA ARG A 14 10.41 22.32 15.89
C ARG A 14 9.88 21.49 14.74
N ASN A 15 8.61 21.69 14.36
CA ASN A 15 7.94 21.10 13.21
C ASN A 15 8.79 21.29 11.93
N ALA A 16 9.75 20.44 11.73
CA ALA A 16 10.35 20.21 10.43
C ALA A 16 9.43 19.23 9.72
N VAL A 17 8.56 19.74 8.85
CA VAL A 17 8.05 18.93 7.74
C VAL A 17 9.31 18.41 7.06
N LEU A 18 9.63 17.16 7.28
CA LEU A 18 10.66 16.47 6.53
C LEU A 18 10.14 16.44 5.09
N ARG A 19 10.50 17.48 4.32
CA ARG A 19 10.53 17.36 2.87
C ARG A 19 11.56 16.28 2.62
N VAL A 20 11.09 15.06 2.39
CA VAL A 20 11.91 14.03 1.76
C VAL A 20 12.29 14.65 0.43
N ARG A 21 13.48 15.30 0.41
CA ARG A 21 14.10 15.68 -0.86
C ARG A 21 14.39 14.38 -1.56
N CYS A 22 13.62 14.09 -2.61
CA CYS A 22 14.05 13.14 -3.64
C CYS A 22 15.34 13.72 -4.27
N HIS A 23 16.45 13.58 -3.56
CA HIS A 23 17.78 13.83 -4.06
C HIS A 23 18.48 12.49 -4.15
N ASN A 24 18.15 11.82 -5.24
CA ASN A 24 19.11 10.92 -5.91
C ASN A 24 18.55 10.69 -7.31
N ALA A 25 19.36 10.89 -8.32
CA ALA A 25 19.13 10.21 -9.60
C ALA A 25 18.77 8.77 -9.24
N GLY A 26 17.58 8.29 -9.60
CA GLY A 26 17.06 7.01 -9.15
C GLY A 26 18.10 5.93 -9.32
N MET A 27 18.24 5.03 -8.37
CA MET A 27 19.21 3.94 -8.46
C MET A 27 18.85 2.96 -9.58
N ASN A 28 17.76 3.23 -10.31
CA ASN A 28 17.23 2.40 -11.39
C ASN A 28 16.98 0.94 -10.96
N ILE A 29 16.51 0.76 -9.72
CA ILE A 29 16.27 -0.55 -9.10
C ILE A 29 15.29 -1.39 -9.93
N LEU A 30 14.33 -0.75 -10.62
CA LEU A 30 13.34 -1.39 -11.47
C LEU A 30 13.59 -1.13 -12.97
N ARG A 31 14.82 -0.80 -13.35
CA ARG A 31 15.13 -0.52 -14.75
C ARG A 31 14.79 -1.71 -15.65
N GLY A 32 14.01 -1.42 -16.71
CA GLY A 32 13.59 -2.42 -17.69
C GLY A 32 12.46 -3.34 -17.20
N LYS A 33 11.96 -3.14 -15.97
CA LYS A 33 10.82 -3.90 -15.42
C LYS A 33 9.50 -3.24 -15.79
N THR A 34 8.43 -4.03 -15.82
CA THR A 34 7.04 -3.58 -15.96
C THR A 34 6.33 -3.72 -14.63
N ALA A 35 5.73 -2.62 -14.16
CA ALA A 35 4.96 -2.59 -12.92
C ALA A 35 3.48 -2.27 -13.20
N PHE A 36 2.58 -3.00 -12.56
CA PHE A 36 1.14 -2.76 -12.57
C PHE A 36 0.69 -2.29 -11.18
N VAL A 37 0.01 -1.16 -11.09
CA VAL A 37 -0.41 -0.58 -9.81
C VAL A 37 -1.90 -0.24 -9.85
N THR A 38 -2.69 -0.75 -8.88
CA THR A 38 -4.10 -0.36 -8.72
C THR A 38 -4.29 0.68 -7.63
N GLY A 39 -5.38 1.46 -7.72
CA GLY A 39 -5.59 2.61 -6.82
C GLY A 39 -4.57 3.73 -7.08
N ALA A 40 -4.15 3.86 -8.34
CA ALA A 40 -3.04 4.72 -8.74
C ALA A 40 -3.40 6.20 -8.92
N ALA A 41 -4.67 6.58 -8.78
CA ALA A 41 -5.10 7.98 -8.90
C ALA A 41 -4.67 8.82 -7.67
N SER A 42 -4.49 8.21 -6.50
CA SER A 42 -4.22 8.97 -5.27
C SER A 42 -3.42 8.18 -4.23
N GLY A 43 -3.01 8.86 -3.16
CA GLY A 43 -2.44 8.25 -1.95
C GLY A 43 -1.27 7.30 -2.21
N ILE A 44 -1.32 6.12 -1.58
CA ILE A 44 -0.25 5.11 -1.63
C ILE A 44 -0.03 4.61 -3.06
N GLY A 45 -1.10 4.33 -3.81
CA GLY A 45 -0.99 3.84 -5.18
C GLY A 45 -0.31 4.83 -6.11
N ARG A 46 -0.70 6.11 -6.04
CA ARG A 46 -0.05 7.19 -6.81
C ARG A 46 1.43 7.34 -6.44
N ALA A 47 1.74 7.40 -5.14
CA ALA A 47 3.12 7.52 -4.67
C ALA A 47 3.99 6.34 -5.14
N SER A 48 3.44 5.12 -5.10
CA SER A 48 4.14 3.92 -5.57
C SER A 48 4.33 3.90 -7.08
N ALA A 49 3.31 4.27 -7.87
CA ALA A 49 3.40 4.36 -9.31
C ALA A 49 4.48 5.36 -9.76
N MET A 50 4.50 6.54 -9.12
CA MET A 50 5.52 7.56 -9.38
C MET A 50 6.92 7.10 -8.97
N LEU A 51 7.07 6.44 -7.82
CA LEU A 51 8.35 5.92 -7.35
C LEU A 51 8.87 4.80 -8.25
N PHE A 52 8.01 3.85 -8.64
CA PHE A 52 8.41 2.75 -9.53
C PHE A 52 8.88 3.27 -10.89
N ALA A 53 8.19 4.29 -11.44
CA ALA A 53 8.60 4.93 -12.68
C ALA A 53 9.94 5.69 -12.52
N ALA A 54 10.14 6.39 -11.40
CA ALA A 54 11.39 7.08 -11.09
C ALA A 54 12.58 6.10 -10.95
N GLU A 55 12.30 4.85 -10.53
CA GLU A 55 13.27 3.76 -10.45
C GLU A 55 13.37 2.94 -11.75
N GLY A 56 12.84 3.44 -12.86
CA GLY A 56 13.06 2.94 -14.21
C GLY A 56 12.03 1.92 -14.71
N ALA A 57 10.95 1.66 -13.97
CA ALA A 57 9.89 0.78 -14.45
C ALA A 57 9.01 1.48 -15.51
N ALA A 58 8.46 0.68 -16.44
CA ALA A 58 7.26 1.06 -17.18
C ALA A 58 6.03 0.75 -16.30
N VAL A 59 5.10 1.71 -16.14
CA VAL A 59 4.01 1.60 -15.18
C VAL A 59 2.65 1.55 -15.88
N ALA A 60 1.89 0.48 -15.67
CA ALA A 60 0.46 0.44 -15.94
C ALA A 60 -0.28 0.86 -14.67
N ALA A 61 -0.89 2.03 -14.70
CA ALA A 61 -1.59 2.64 -13.57
C ALA A 61 -3.10 2.46 -13.73
N LEU A 62 -3.73 1.69 -12.83
CA LEU A 62 -5.18 1.45 -12.87
C LEU A 62 -5.89 2.16 -11.74
N ASP A 63 -6.99 2.83 -12.06
CA ASP A 63 -7.95 3.35 -11.09
C ASP A 63 -9.35 3.47 -11.71
N LEU A 64 -10.37 3.53 -10.89
CA LEU A 64 -11.72 3.89 -11.31
C LEU A 64 -11.84 5.40 -11.54
N ALA A 65 -11.11 6.20 -10.78
CA ALA A 65 -11.10 7.65 -10.83
C ALA A 65 -10.29 8.18 -12.02
N ALA A 66 -10.77 9.26 -12.63
CA ALA A 66 -10.13 9.88 -13.79
C ALA A 66 -8.74 10.48 -13.47
N GLU A 67 -8.48 10.81 -12.21
CA GLU A 67 -7.23 11.37 -11.72
C GLU A 67 -6.02 10.41 -11.89
N VAL A 68 -6.24 9.19 -12.31
CA VAL A 68 -5.16 8.28 -12.75
C VAL A 68 -4.41 8.84 -13.96
N GLU A 69 -5.09 9.60 -14.83
CA GLU A 69 -4.46 10.31 -15.94
C GLU A 69 -3.45 11.35 -15.46
N ASP A 70 -3.76 12.09 -14.38
CA ASP A 70 -2.83 13.07 -13.80
C ASP A 70 -1.56 12.40 -13.26
N THR A 71 -1.71 11.21 -12.69
CA THR A 71 -0.57 10.40 -12.23
C THR A 71 0.33 10.03 -13.41
N VAL A 72 -0.26 9.55 -14.50
CA VAL A 72 0.46 9.16 -15.71
C VAL A 72 1.10 10.37 -16.38
N MET A 73 0.39 11.49 -16.50
CA MET A 73 0.96 12.75 -17.02
C MET A 73 2.16 13.20 -16.21
N THR A 74 2.09 13.11 -14.87
CA THR A 74 3.21 13.46 -13.98
C THR A 74 4.42 12.56 -14.23
N ILE A 75 4.20 11.24 -14.36
CA ILE A 75 5.27 10.27 -14.66
C ILE A 75 5.92 10.57 -16.01
N ARG A 76 5.11 10.80 -17.05
CA ARG A 76 5.60 11.10 -18.40
C ARG A 76 6.35 12.42 -18.47
N ALA A 77 5.87 13.46 -17.77
CA ALA A 77 6.54 14.75 -17.68
C ALA A 77 7.93 14.66 -17.01
N ALA A 78 8.11 13.67 -16.11
CA ALA A 78 9.39 13.35 -15.49
C ALA A 78 10.29 12.44 -16.36
N GLY A 79 9.87 12.10 -17.60
CA GLY A 79 10.61 11.24 -18.52
C GLY A 79 10.37 9.74 -18.33
N GLY A 80 9.47 9.35 -17.43
CA GLY A 80 9.08 7.96 -17.22
C GLY A 80 8.09 7.43 -18.27
N ARG A 81 7.89 6.12 -18.27
CA ARG A 81 6.92 5.43 -19.13
C ARG A 81 5.72 4.99 -18.29
N ALA A 82 4.52 5.43 -18.64
CA ALA A 82 3.32 4.99 -17.94
C ALA A 82 2.08 5.03 -18.84
N THR A 83 1.08 4.17 -18.55
CA THR A 83 -0.22 4.10 -19.22
C THR A 83 -1.32 4.11 -18.17
N ALA A 84 -2.35 4.94 -18.39
CA ALA A 84 -3.52 5.01 -17.55
C ALA A 84 -4.58 4.00 -18.01
N LEU A 85 -5.13 3.26 -17.05
CA LEU A 85 -6.18 2.25 -17.25
C LEU A 85 -7.35 2.61 -16.34
N ARG A 86 -8.36 3.29 -16.89
CA ARG A 86 -9.55 3.66 -16.13
C ARG A 86 -10.53 2.50 -16.08
N LYS A 87 -10.41 1.64 -15.05
CA LYS A 87 -11.18 0.42 -14.88
C LYS A 87 -11.47 0.12 -13.41
N ASP A 88 -12.50 -0.67 -13.15
CA ASP A 88 -12.91 -1.13 -11.82
C ASP A 88 -12.17 -2.42 -11.45
N SER A 89 -11.30 -2.35 -10.44
CA SER A 89 -10.53 -3.51 -9.96
C SER A 89 -11.38 -4.59 -9.25
N SER A 90 -12.65 -4.30 -8.94
CA SER A 90 -13.59 -5.29 -8.39
C SER A 90 -14.26 -6.17 -9.47
N LYS A 91 -14.04 -5.85 -10.76
CA LYS A 91 -14.62 -6.55 -11.90
C LYS A 91 -13.58 -7.42 -12.59
N GLU A 92 -13.86 -8.73 -12.67
CA GLU A 92 -12.89 -9.69 -13.20
C GLU A 92 -12.49 -9.39 -14.65
N GLU A 93 -13.48 -9.07 -15.52
CA GLU A 93 -13.25 -8.71 -16.92
C GLU A 93 -12.39 -7.46 -17.08
N HIS A 94 -12.55 -6.45 -16.19
CA HIS A 94 -11.75 -5.24 -16.19
C HIS A 94 -10.29 -5.52 -15.79
N VAL A 95 -10.09 -6.38 -14.78
CA VAL A 95 -8.74 -6.76 -14.32
C VAL A 95 -8.03 -7.59 -15.38
N ALA A 96 -8.71 -8.58 -15.95
CA ALA A 96 -8.15 -9.44 -16.99
C ALA A 96 -7.68 -8.62 -18.20
N ASP A 97 -8.55 -7.72 -18.72
CA ASP A 97 -8.24 -6.87 -19.85
C ASP A 97 -7.13 -5.86 -19.52
N ALA A 98 -7.12 -5.28 -18.32
CA ALA A 98 -6.09 -4.34 -17.92
C ALA A 98 -4.70 -5.00 -17.83
N VAL A 99 -4.61 -6.22 -17.27
CA VAL A 99 -3.35 -6.99 -17.24
C VAL A 99 -2.91 -7.35 -18.66
N ALA A 100 -3.83 -7.80 -19.52
CA ALA A 100 -3.51 -8.10 -20.92
C ALA A 100 -3.01 -6.85 -21.67
N THR A 101 -3.64 -5.69 -21.46
CA THR A 101 -3.19 -4.41 -22.03
C THR A 101 -1.77 -4.07 -21.59
N ALA A 102 -1.45 -4.18 -20.30
CA ALA A 102 -0.11 -3.89 -19.79
C ALA A 102 0.95 -4.85 -20.38
N VAL A 103 0.63 -6.14 -20.48
CA VAL A 103 1.52 -7.14 -21.08
C VAL A 103 1.75 -6.88 -22.55
N ASN A 104 0.70 -6.54 -23.30
CA ASN A 104 0.82 -6.24 -24.74
C ASN A 104 1.64 -4.97 -24.99
N GLU A 105 1.51 -3.96 -24.14
CA GLU A 105 2.22 -2.68 -24.29
C GLU A 105 3.69 -2.75 -23.89
N TYR A 106 4.00 -3.53 -22.82
CA TYR A 106 5.32 -3.53 -22.22
C TYR A 106 6.09 -4.86 -22.38
N GLY A 107 5.46 -5.90 -22.92
CA GLY A 107 6.09 -7.18 -23.22
C GLY A 107 6.13 -8.18 -22.08
N GLY A 108 5.63 -7.84 -20.88
CA GLY A 108 5.64 -8.71 -19.72
C GLY A 108 5.15 -8.00 -18.46
N LEU A 109 5.25 -8.67 -17.29
CA LEU A 109 4.84 -8.13 -16.01
C LEU A 109 5.78 -8.63 -14.91
N ASP A 110 6.57 -7.74 -14.32
CA ASP A 110 7.54 -8.08 -13.26
C ASP A 110 7.02 -7.79 -11.87
N VAL A 111 6.27 -6.68 -11.73
CA VAL A 111 5.76 -6.18 -10.45
C VAL A 111 4.26 -5.95 -10.56
N CYS A 112 3.51 -6.46 -9.60
CA CYS A 112 2.08 -6.21 -9.47
C CYS A 112 1.78 -5.69 -8.08
N TYR A 113 1.24 -4.47 -7.97
CA TYR A 113 0.84 -3.88 -6.70
C TYR A 113 -0.69 -3.74 -6.61
N ALA A 114 -1.32 -4.70 -5.95
CA ALA A 114 -2.75 -4.71 -5.63
C ALA A 114 -3.01 -3.78 -4.43
N ASN A 115 -3.22 -2.49 -4.71
CA ASN A 115 -3.36 -1.47 -3.68
C ASN A 115 -4.76 -0.86 -3.61
N ALA A 116 -5.59 -0.94 -4.65
CA ALA A 116 -6.94 -0.40 -4.64
C ALA A 116 -7.76 -0.89 -3.43
N GLY A 117 -8.52 0.03 -2.83
CA GLY A 117 -9.37 -0.31 -1.69
C GLY A 117 -10.24 0.86 -1.23
N ILE A 118 -11.27 0.55 -0.48
CA ILE A 118 -12.20 1.50 0.13
C ILE A 118 -12.30 1.25 1.64
N SER A 119 -12.48 2.33 2.43
CA SER A 119 -12.58 2.22 3.90
C SER A 119 -13.97 1.79 4.38
N GLY A 120 -15.01 2.12 3.63
CA GLY A 120 -16.39 1.90 4.01
C GLY A 120 -16.92 2.82 5.11
N GLY A 121 -16.09 3.69 5.71
CA GLY A 121 -16.50 4.56 6.83
C GLY A 121 -16.73 3.80 8.14
N LEU A 122 -17.20 4.52 9.17
CA LEU A 122 -17.54 3.94 10.47
C LEU A 122 -19.06 3.83 10.59
N VAL A 123 -19.57 2.61 10.81
CA VAL A 123 -20.97 2.30 11.00
C VAL A 123 -21.12 1.49 12.29
N PRO A 124 -22.13 1.77 13.15
CA PRO A 124 -22.41 0.98 14.32
C PRO A 124 -22.68 -0.49 13.99
N PHE A 125 -22.30 -1.39 14.89
CA PHE A 125 -22.36 -2.84 14.66
C PHE A 125 -23.74 -3.32 14.16
N PHE A 126 -24.82 -2.85 14.77
CA PHE A 126 -26.18 -3.26 14.41
C PHE A 126 -26.76 -2.58 13.17
N GLU A 127 -26.03 -1.61 12.60
CA GLU A 127 -26.41 -0.89 11.38
C GLU A 127 -25.62 -1.39 10.14
N GLU A 128 -24.71 -2.33 10.34
CA GLU A 128 -23.97 -2.94 9.23
C GLU A 128 -24.92 -3.80 8.37
N THR A 129 -24.75 -3.71 7.05
CA THR A 129 -25.58 -4.43 6.09
C THR A 129 -24.77 -5.38 5.20
N ALA A 130 -25.41 -6.42 4.67
CA ALA A 130 -24.78 -7.37 3.76
C ALA A 130 -24.27 -6.69 2.47
N GLU A 131 -24.97 -5.64 1.99
CA GLU A 131 -24.59 -4.91 0.77
C GLU A 131 -23.28 -4.15 0.99
N ARG A 132 -23.11 -3.50 2.15
CA ARG A 132 -21.85 -2.83 2.51
C ARG A 132 -20.69 -3.83 2.61
N TRP A 133 -20.93 -4.95 3.26
CA TRP A 133 -19.97 -6.04 3.33
C TRP A 133 -19.56 -6.52 1.95
N THR A 134 -20.53 -6.79 1.09
CA THR A 134 -20.29 -7.25 -0.29
C THR A 134 -19.47 -6.24 -1.07
N GLN A 135 -19.80 -4.96 -0.98
CA GLN A 135 -19.07 -3.88 -1.69
C GLN A 135 -17.61 -3.78 -1.22
N ILE A 136 -17.38 -3.80 0.10
CA ILE A 136 -16.03 -3.68 0.66
C ILE A 136 -15.20 -4.91 0.36
N LEU A 137 -15.75 -6.11 0.51
CA LEU A 137 -15.08 -7.36 0.18
C LEU A 137 -14.79 -7.46 -1.32
N ALA A 138 -15.72 -7.03 -2.18
CA ALA A 138 -15.52 -7.05 -3.64
C ALA A 138 -14.29 -6.23 -4.05
N THR A 139 -14.14 -5.02 -3.52
CA THR A 139 -13.00 -4.16 -3.85
C THR A 139 -11.72 -4.62 -3.15
N ASN A 140 -11.77 -4.78 -1.81
CA ASN A 140 -10.55 -4.91 -1.02
C ASN A 140 -9.94 -6.32 -1.04
N LEU A 141 -10.76 -7.35 -1.15
CA LEU A 141 -10.32 -8.75 -1.07
C LEU A 141 -10.44 -9.44 -2.43
N ILE A 142 -11.62 -9.43 -3.04
CA ILE A 142 -11.83 -10.12 -4.32
C ILE A 142 -11.02 -9.41 -5.42
N GLY A 143 -11.04 -8.09 -5.51
CA GLY A 143 -10.22 -7.32 -6.45
C GLY A 143 -8.72 -7.58 -6.29
N THR A 144 -8.24 -7.66 -5.04
CA THR A 144 -6.85 -8.04 -4.74
C THR A 144 -6.54 -9.47 -5.23
N PHE A 145 -7.44 -10.42 -4.99
CA PHE A 145 -7.31 -11.80 -5.48
C PHE A 145 -7.29 -11.86 -7.01
N LEU A 146 -8.22 -11.16 -7.69
CA LEU A 146 -8.30 -11.15 -9.15
C LEU A 146 -7.00 -10.62 -9.76
N LEU A 147 -6.49 -9.50 -9.26
CA LEU A 147 -5.24 -8.96 -9.75
C LEU A 147 -4.07 -9.91 -9.50
N ALA A 148 -3.97 -10.51 -8.32
CA ALA A 148 -2.93 -11.50 -8.01
C ALA A 148 -3.02 -12.71 -8.94
N LYS A 149 -4.24 -13.22 -9.23
CA LYS A 149 -4.51 -14.34 -10.15
C LYS A 149 -4.00 -14.06 -11.56
N TYR A 150 -4.40 -12.92 -12.15
CA TYR A 150 -4.05 -12.58 -13.52
C TYR A 150 -2.57 -12.20 -13.67
N ALA A 151 -2.00 -11.51 -12.68
CA ALA A 151 -0.57 -11.21 -12.64
C ALA A 151 0.27 -12.50 -12.50
N ALA A 152 -0.10 -13.39 -11.57
CA ALA A 152 0.60 -14.67 -11.39
C ALA A 152 0.57 -15.53 -12.65
N ALA A 153 -0.55 -15.54 -13.41
CA ALA A 153 -0.65 -16.30 -14.65
C ALA A 153 0.36 -15.87 -15.72
N VAL A 154 0.75 -14.60 -15.73
CA VAL A 154 1.82 -14.05 -16.58
C VAL A 154 3.19 -14.39 -15.99
N MET A 155 3.41 -14.07 -14.71
CA MET A 155 4.69 -14.18 -14.00
C MET A 155 5.19 -15.63 -13.91
N VAL A 156 4.29 -16.61 -13.73
CA VAL A 156 4.64 -18.04 -13.70
C VAL A 156 5.23 -18.49 -15.04
N LYS A 157 4.71 -18.02 -16.17
CA LYS A 157 5.27 -18.32 -17.50
C LYS A 157 6.63 -17.67 -17.73
N GLN A 158 6.89 -16.55 -17.05
CA GLN A 158 8.16 -15.83 -17.07
C GLN A 158 9.18 -16.43 -16.08
N HIS A 159 8.75 -17.30 -15.15
CA HIS A 159 9.54 -17.85 -14.03
C HIS A 159 10.09 -16.78 -13.08
N HIS A 160 9.49 -15.60 -13.03
CA HIS A 160 9.81 -14.54 -12.09
C HIS A 160 8.63 -13.58 -11.92
N GLY A 161 8.59 -12.88 -10.78
CA GLY A 161 7.64 -11.81 -10.51
C GLY A 161 7.49 -11.51 -9.03
N SER A 162 7.02 -10.30 -8.72
CA SER A 162 6.71 -9.87 -7.37
C SER A 162 5.30 -9.29 -7.29
N ILE A 163 4.44 -9.94 -6.51
CA ILE A 163 3.08 -9.48 -6.22
C ILE A 163 3.08 -8.86 -4.82
N ILE A 164 2.54 -7.65 -4.71
CA ILE A 164 2.44 -6.90 -3.46
C ILE A 164 0.97 -6.58 -3.25
N CYS A 165 0.45 -6.81 -2.04
CA CYS A 165 -0.94 -6.57 -1.69
C CYS A 165 -1.03 -5.59 -0.53
N THR A 166 -1.88 -4.55 -0.64
CA THR A 166 -2.14 -3.65 0.49
C THR A 166 -3.17 -4.26 1.43
N ALA A 167 -2.68 -4.83 2.55
CA ALA A 167 -3.50 -5.17 3.70
C ALA A 167 -3.73 -3.91 4.57
N SER A 168 -3.64 -4.01 5.88
CA SER A 168 -3.71 -2.90 6.84
C SER A 168 -3.34 -3.38 8.23
N VAL A 169 -2.93 -2.48 9.10
CA VAL A 169 -2.89 -2.73 10.56
C VAL A 169 -4.27 -3.18 11.08
N ALA A 170 -5.37 -2.80 10.42
CA ALA A 170 -6.73 -3.26 10.73
C ALA A 170 -6.95 -4.76 10.51
N GLY A 171 -6.12 -5.42 9.69
CA GLY A 171 -6.09 -6.88 9.55
C GLY A 171 -5.26 -7.58 10.62
N LEU A 172 -4.44 -6.84 11.37
CA LEU A 172 -3.56 -7.34 12.43
C LEU A 172 -4.09 -7.05 13.83
N ARG A 173 -4.83 -5.94 13.99
CA ARG A 173 -5.25 -5.40 15.28
C ARG A 173 -6.68 -4.88 15.22
N SER A 174 -7.49 -5.23 16.21
CA SER A 174 -8.85 -4.70 16.37
C SER A 174 -8.85 -3.18 16.63
N GLY A 175 -9.94 -2.51 16.24
CA GLY A 175 -10.14 -1.08 16.47
C GLY A 175 -9.42 -0.14 15.50
N ALA A 176 -8.73 -0.68 14.50
CA ALA A 176 -8.03 0.13 13.49
C ALA A 176 -8.83 0.34 12.18
N GLY A 177 -10.06 -0.17 12.11
CA GLY A 177 -10.97 -0.02 10.97
C GLY A 177 -12.37 -0.53 11.32
N CYS A 178 -13.35 -0.28 10.42
CA CYS A 178 -14.70 -0.85 10.56
C CYS A 178 -14.68 -2.37 10.33
N LEU A 179 -15.78 -3.03 10.68
CA LEU A 179 -15.88 -4.49 10.63
C LEU A 179 -15.55 -5.08 9.25
N PRO A 180 -16.26 -4.74 8.15
CA PRO A 180 -16.00 -5.33 6.85
C PRO A 180 -14.62 -4.95 6.30
N TYR A 181 -14.12 -3.75 6.61
CA TYR A 181 -12.76 -3.36 6.23
C TYR A 181 -11.71 -4.24 6.91
N SER A 182 -11.80 -4.39 8.24
CA SER A 182 -10.86 -5.21 9.01
C SER A 182 -10.89 -6.67 8.55
N ALA A 183 -12.08 -7.23 8.33
CA ALA A 183 -12.26 -8.57 7.79
C ALA A 183 -11.63 -8.71 6.39
N SER A 184 -11.85 -7.73 5.49
CA SER A 184 -11.23 -7.73 4.16
C SER A 184 -9.71 -7.72 4.22
N LYS A 185 -9.12 -6.92 5.13
CA LYS A 185 -7.66 -6.78 5.25
C LYS A 185 -7.00 -7.98 5.95
N ALA A 186 -7.68 -8.62 6.89
CA ALA A 186 -7.28 -9.92 7.42
C ALA A 186 -7.36 -11.02 6.33
N GLY A 187 -8.39 -10.98 5.49
CA GLY A 187 -8.52 -11.86 4.33
C GLY A 187 -7.36 -11.70 3.33
N VAL A 188 -6.90 -10.48 3.08
CA VAL A 188 -5.71 -10.22 2.22
C VAL A 188 -4.45 -10.85 2.80
N ILE A 189 -4.24 -10.77 4.12
CA ILE A 189 -3.09 -11.42 4.79
C ILE A 189 -3.14 -12.93 4.57
N SER A 190 -4.30 -13.56 4.82
CA SER A 190 -4.51 -14.99 4.60
C SER A 190 -4.34 -15.39 3.13
N LEU A 191 -4.87 -14.59 2.19
CA LEU A 191 -4.69 -14.77 0.75
C LEU A 191 -3.20 -14.82 0.38
N VAL A 192 -2.41 -13.86 0.86
CA VAL A 192 -0.98 -13.76 0.57
C VAL A 192 -0.23 -14.99 1.07
N GLN A 193 -0.46 -15.40 2.31
CA GLN A 193 0.18 -16.58 2.91
C GLN A 193 -0.15 -17.86 2.14
N THR A 194 -1.41 -18.04 1.79
CA THR A 194 -1.89 -19.23 1.05
C THR A 194 -1.38 -19.24 -0.39
N ALA A 195 -1.43 -18.08 -1.08
CA ALA A 195 -0.96 -17.97 -2.45
C ALA A 195 0.56 -18.15 -2.57
N ALA A 196 1.35 -17.67 -1.60
CA ALA A 196 2.79 -17.89 -1.57
C ALA A 196 3.14 -19.38 -1.55
N ASN A 197 2.37 -20.18 -0.82
CA ASN A 197 2.54 -21.64 -0.81
C ASN A 197 2.10 -22.27 -2.14
N GLN A 198 0.97 -21.85 -2.72
CA GLN A 198 0.47 -22.39 -3.99
C GLN A 198 1.37 -22.02 -5.19
N LEU A 199 2.09 -20.92 -5.12
CA LEU A 199 3.06 -20.47 -6.14
C LEU A 199 4.48 -21.02 -5.89
N SER A 200 4.63 -22.01 -5.02
CA SER A 200 5.91 -22.61 -4.68
C SER A 200 6.63 -23.14 -5.93
N GLY A 201 7.94 -22.86 -6.06
CA GLY A 201 8.77 -23.32 -7.17
C GLY A 201 8.60 -22.58 -8.50
N THR A 202 7.69 -21.60 -8.57
CA THR A 202 7.40 -20.86 -9.83
C THR A 202 8.32 -19.67 -10.08
N GLY A 203 9.10 -19.23 -9.08
CA GLY A 203 9.88 -17.98 -9.13
C GLY A 203 9.06 -16.72 -8.79
N VAL A 204 7.75 -16.84 -8.51
CA VAL A 204 6.88 -15.72 -8.15
C VAL A 204 6.80 -15.56 -6.64
N ARG A 205 7.00 -14.34 -6.16
CA ARG A 205 6.82 -13.97 -4.75
C ARG A 205 5.52 -13.18 -4.57
N ILE A 206 4.86 -13.36 -3.42
CA ILE A 206 3.70 -12.56 -3.03
C ILE A 206 3.80 -12.16 -1.57
N ASN A 207 3.64 -10.85 -1.27
CA ASN A 207 3.72 -10.32 0.08
C ASN A 207 2.63 -9.27 0.32
N ALA A 208 2.28 -9.04 1.59
CA ALA A 208 1.39 -7.97 2.00
C ALA A 208 2.16 -6.85 2.71
N ILE A 209 1.72 -5.61 2.50
CA ILE A 209 2.07 -4.48 3.34
C ILE A 209 0.86 -4.17 4.21
N CYS A 210 1.09 -3.91 5.51
CA CYS A 210 0.06 -3.54 6.48
C CYS A 210 0.31 -2.09 6.94
N PRO A 211 -0.18 -1.07 6.20
CA PRO A 211 -0.03 0.32 6.59
C PRO A 211 -0.77 0.64 7.89
N GLY A 212 -0.19 1.54 8.70
CA GLY A 212 -0.87 2.21 9.80
C GLY A 212 -1.77 3.35 9.32
N LEU A 213 -1.90 4.39 10.14
CA LEU A 213 -2.60 5.61 9.76
C LEU A 213 -1.73 6.43 8.81
N ILE A 214 -2.07 6.44 7.54
CA ILE A 214 -1.37 7.18 6.48
C ILE A 214 -2.25 8.34 6.02
N GLU A 215 -1.68 9.54 5.84
CA GLU A 215 -2.43 10.70 5.33
C GLU A 215 -2.67 10.56 3.83
N THR A 216 -3.89 10.18 3.46
CA THR A 216 -4.34 9.94 2.08
C THR A 216 -5.74 10.49 1.88
N GLY A 217 -6.26 10.48 0.65
CA GLY A 217 -7.66 10.82 0.38
C GLY A 217 -8.66 9.98 1.21
N MET A 218 -8.37 8.71 1.43
CA MET A 218 -9.20 7.80 2.22
C MET A 218 -9.30 8.22 3.70
N THR A 219 -8.23 8.72 4.27
CA THR A 219 -8.14 9.12 5.69
C THR A 219 -8.34 10.61 5.91
N ARG A 220 -8.42 11.41 4.84
CA ARG A 220 -8.61 12.87 4.89
C ARG A 220 -9.71 13.32 5.86
N PRO A 221 -10.91 12.68 5.92
CA PRO A 221 -11.94 13.09 6.87
C PRO A 221 -11.47 13.06 8.34
N ILE A 222 -10.59 12.13 8.71
CA ILE A 222 -10.02 12.04 10.06
C ILE A 222 -9.10 13.25 10.33
N PHE A 223 -8.26 13.58 9.36
CA PHE A 223 -7.33 14.71 9.46
C PHE A 223 -8.06 16.05 9.47
N ASP A 224 -9.04 16.24 8.58
CA ASP A 224 -9.83 17.48 8.49
C ASP A 224 -10.66 17.71 9.76
N GLN A 225 -11.26 16.65 10.33
CA GLN A 225 -11.94 16.75 11.61
C GLN A 225 -11.00 17.12 12.76
N ALA A 226 -9.79 16.55 12.77
CA ALA A 226 -8.77 16.89 13.77
C ALA A 226 -8.30 18.34 13.63
N ARG A 227 -8.12 18.83 12.40
CA ARG A 227 -7.80 20.24 12.09
C ARG A 227 -8.91 21.19 12.58
N ALA A 228 -10.14 20.87 12.22
CA ALA A 228 -11.31 21.68 12.63
C ALA A 228 -11.47 21.78 14.15
N ARG A 229 -11.02 20.76 14.90
CA ARG A 229 -11.08 20.71 16.38
C ARG A 229 -9.80 21.16 17.08
N GLY A 230 -8.77 21.62 16.36
CA GLY A 230 -7.47 21.97 16.92
C GLY A 230 -6.76 20.79 17.60
N SER A 231 -7.09 19.56 17.21
CA SER A 231 -6.59 18.32 17.84
C SER A 231 -5.61 17.53 16.97
N GLU A 232 -5.00 18.15 15.97
CA GLU A 232 -4.02 17.51 15.05
C GLU A 232 -2.89 16.80 15.80
N ARG A 233 -2.45 17.37 16.93
CA ARG A 233 -1.40 16.78 17.77
C ARG A 233 -1.78 15.39 18.33
N LYS A 234 -3.07 15.02 18.28
CA LYS A 234 -3.53 13.70 18.70
C LYS A 234 -3.44 12.64 17.61
N ILE A 235 -3.25 13.07 16.35
CA ILE A 235 -3.09 12.14 15.22
C ILE A 235 -1.79 11.34 15.40
N GLY A 236 -1.89 10.01 15.27
CA GLY A 236 -0.76 9.11 15.37
C GLY A 236 -0.24 8.85 16.78
N GLN A 237 -0.84 9.44 17.85
CA GLN A 237 -0.34 9.27 19.21
C GLN A 237 -0.46 7.83 19.75
N LEU A 238 -1.20 6.96 19.07
CA LEU A 238 -1.33 5.55 19.43
C LEU A 238 -0.16 4.69 18.97
N ASN A 239 0.68 5.18 18.07
CA ASN A 239 1.89 4.47 17.66
C ASN A 239 3.14 5.06 18.32
N PRO A 240 4.21 4.27 18.54
CA PRO A 240 5.46 4.72 19.15
C PRO A 240 6.14 5.89 18.46
N LEU A 241 6.01 6.05 17.14
CA LEU A 241 6.54 7.19 16.40
C LEU A 241 5.71 8.47 16.56
N ARG A 242 4.51 8.37 17.17
CA ARG A 242 3.61 9.49 17.52
C ARG A 242 3.28 10.43 16.36
N ARG A 243 3.13 9.89 15.18
CA ARG A 243 2.72 10.60 13.96
C ARG A 243 1.98 9.69 12.98
N ALA A 244 1.26 10.28 12.06
CA ALA A 244 0.84 9.56 10.85
C ALA A 244 2.03 9.28 9.94
N GLY A 245 1.90 8.26 9.10
CA GLY A 245 2.81 8.02 7.99
C GLY A 245 2.40 8.80 6.74
N ALA A 246 3.34 8.92 5.80
CA ALA A 246 3.13 9.47 4.47
C ALA A 246 3.00 8.33 3.43
N PRO A 247 2.27 8.53 2.31
CA PRO A 247 2.18 7.56 1.22
C PRO A 247 3.54 7.09 0.72
N GLU A 248 4.52 7.98 0.68
CA GLU A 248 5.89 7.72 0.22
C GLU A 248 6.61 6.68 1.11
N GLU A 249 6.32 6.65 2.42
CA GLU A 249 6.90 5.66 3.34
C GLU A 249 6.40 4.25 3.02
N ILE A 250 5.14 4.11 2.61
CA ILE A 250 4.59 2.85 2.13
C ILE A 250 5.15 2.48 0.75
N ALA A 251 5.27 3.47 -0.14
CA ALA A 251 5.83 3.27 -1.48
C ALA A 251 7.28 2.76 -1.42
N GLN A 252 8.10 3.20 -0.46
CA GLN A 252 9.46 2.68 -0.27
C GLN A 252 9.46 1.20 0.12
N THR A 253 8.54 0.77 0.98
CA THR A 253 8.41 -0.65 1.31
C THR A 253 7.93 -1.46 0.10
N ALA A 254 7.00 -0.91 -0.69
CA ALA A 254 6.56 -1.53 -1.93
C ALA A 254 7.72 -1.65 -2.95
N LEU A 255 8.57 -0.63 -3.07
CA LEU A 255 9.78 -0.67 -3.89
C LEU A 255 10.76 -1.76 -3.44
N PHE A 256 11.02 -1.88 -2.13
CA PHE A 256 11.84 -2.96 -1.60
C PHE A 256 11.27 -4.33 -1.99
N LEU A 257 9.98 -4.55 -1.77
CA LEU A 257 9.33 -5.83 -2.11
C LEU A 257 9.30 -6.10 -3.63
N ALA A 258 9.22 -5.07 -4.46
CA ALA A 258 9.28 -5.16 -5.92
C ALA A 258 10.67 -5.54 -6.43
N SER A 259 11.71 -5.23 -5.67
CA SER A 259 13.11 -5.38 -6.07
C SER A 259 13.68 -6.77 -5.76
N ASP A 260 14.84 -7.05 -6.32
CA ASP A 260 15.62 -8.27 -6.06
C ASP A 260 16.20 -8.30 -4.63
N ALA A 261 16.28 -7.14 -3.94
CA ALA A 261 16.66 -7.08 -2.53
C ALA A 261 15.69 -7.86 -1.61
N ALA A 262 14.45 -8.09 -2.07
CA ALA A 262 13.45 -8.89 -1.37
C ALA A 262 13.36 -10.35 -1.90
N SER A 263 14.39 -10.85 -2.58
CA SER A 263 14.38 -12.17 -3.25
C SER A 263 14.08 -13.34 -2.30
N TYR A 264 14.32 -13.20 -1.01
CA TYR A 264 14.04 -14.23 0.02
C TYR A 264 12.83 -13.85 0.92
N VAL A 265 12.06 -12.82 0.56
CA VAL A 265 10.85 -12.40 1.27
C VAL A 265 9.63 -12.89 0.50
N ASN A 266 8.91 -13.88 1.04
CA ASN A 266 7.72 -14.45 0.43
C ASN A 266 6.67 -14.82 1.50
N GLY A 267 5.39 -14.60 1.21
CA GLY A 267 4.27 -14.94 2.09
C GLY A 267 4.17 -14.08 3.36
N GLN A 268 4.84 -12.92 3.40
CA GLN A 268 4.91 -12.09 4.61
C GLN A 268 3.88 -10.98 4.62
N ALA A 269 3.40 -10.62 5.82
CA ALA A 269 2.59 -9.44 6.09
C ALA A 269 3.44 -8.44 6.88
N ILE A 270 3.95 -7.42 6.18
CA ILE A 270 4.92 -6.46 6.73
C ILE A 270 4.17 -5.23 7.25
N ALA A 271 4.22 -5.00 8.57
CA ALA A 271 3.66 -3.82 9.19
C ALA A 271 4.54 -2.59 8.91
N VAL A 272 3.89 -1.52 8.40
CA VAL A 272 4.50 -0.19 8.19
C VAL A 272 3.56 0.82 8.86
N ASP A 273 3.59 0.88 10.19
CA ASP A 273 2.54 1.46 11.00
C ASP A 273 3.06 2.30 12.20
N GLY A 274 4.34 2.63 12.18
CA GLY A 274 5.00 3.37 13.27
C GLY A 274 5.06 2.60 14.59
N GLY A 275 4.92 1.27 14.55
CA GLY A 275 4.91 0.38 15.69
C GLY A 275 3.53 0.18 16.33
N LEU A 276 2.44 0.61 15.67
CA LEU A 276 1.08 0.52 16.22
C LEU A 276 0.67 -0.93 16.52
N SER A 277 0.96 -1.88 15.62
CA SER A 277 0.59 -3.29 15.81
C SER A 277 1.43 -4.01 16.85
N SER A 278 2.66 -3.56 17.12
CA SER A 278 3.61 -4.15 18.06
C SER A 278 3.68 -3.45 19.40
N SER A 279 2.89 -2.39 19.63
CA SER A 279 2.91 -1.61 20.86
C SER A 279 1.77 -2.00 21.82
N HIS A 280 2.05 -1.85 23.13
CA HIS A 280 1.06 -1.91 24.19
C HIS A 280 0.67 -0.47 24.60
N PRO A 281 -0.61 -0.21 24.99
CA PRO A 281 -1.02 1.14 25.41
C PRO A 281 -0.33 1.65 26.67
N ILE A 282 0.27 0.78 27.48
CA ILE A 282 1.05 1.19 28.65
C ILE A 282 2.46 1.55 28.18
N VAL A 283 2.81 2.81 28.33
CA VAL A 283 4.18 3.31 28.10
C VAL A 283 4.92 3.27 29.43
N ILE A 284 6.06 2.60 29.47
CA ILE A 284 6.98 2.66 30.63
C ILE A 284 7.60 4.06 30.60
N PRO A 285 7.46 4.88 31.66
CA PRO A 285 8.11 6.18 31.71
C PRO A 285 9.63 6.03 31.60
N SER A 286 10.25 6.80 30.72
CA SER A 286 11.72 6.89 30.58
C SER A 286 12.32 7.74 31.70
#